data_115b918d2dad19789e182824ddf619cd
#
_entry.id   115b918d2dad19789e182824ddf619cd
#
_cell.length_a   1.000
_cell.length_b   1.000
_cell.length_c   1.000
_cell.angle_alpha   90.00
_cell.angle_beta   90.00
_cell.angle_gamma   90.00
#
_symmetry.space_group_name_H-M   'P 1'
#
loop_
_entity.id
_entity.type
_entity.pdbx_description
1 polymer ?
#
loop_
_entity_poly.entity_id
_entity_poly.type
_entity_poly.pdbx_seq_one_letter_code
_entity_poly.pdbx_strand_id
1 'polypeptide(L)'
;MPTEELKSKAHNADVTVWVGKAGVESVVDELGDQLDTRDVVKVKFLRSSRGGTDTEELAADLADRVGASLVETRGNTAVYH
;
A
#
# COMPACT_ATOMS: atom_id res chain seq x y z
N MET A 1 -6.25 15.45 -7.80
CA MET A 1 -7.22 14.44 -8.31
C MET A 1 -8.32 14.22 -7.27
N PRO A 2 -9.60 14.18 -7.68
CA PRO A 2 -10.70 13.93 -6.75
C PRO A 2 -10.58 12.55 -6.08
N THR A 3 -10.95 12.48 -4.80
CA THR A 3 -10.88 11.25 -4.03
C THR A 3 -11.67 10.10 -4.66
N GLU A 4 -12.81 10.41 -5.27
CA GLU A 4 -13.65 9.40 -5.93
C GLU A 4 -12.95 8.75 -7.11
N GLU A 5 -12.20 9.53 -7.89
CA GLU A 5 -11.42 8.97 -8.99
C GLU A 5 -10.30 8.06 -8.48
N LEU A 6 -9.62 8.45 -7.40
CA LEU A 6 -8.60 7.63 -6.78
C LEU A 6 -9.17 6.33 -6.26
N LYS A 7 -10.34 6.37 -5.63
CA LYS A 7 -11.00 5.16 -5.13
C LYS A 7 -11.43 4.25 -6.28
N SER A 8 -11.93 4.82 -7.36
CA SER A 8 -12.30 4.06 -8.55
C SER A 8 -11.09 3.35 -9.14
N LYS A 9 -9.96 4.05 -9.27
CA LYS A 9 -8.71 3.46 -9.74
C LYS A 9 -8.22 2.38 -8.79
N ALA A 10 -8.38 2.60 -7.47
CA ALA A 10 -8.00 1.64 -6.45
C ALA A 10 -8.77 0.33 -6.59
N HIS A 11 -10.07 0.41 -6.84
CA HIS A 11 -10.91 -0.78 -7.01
C HIS A 11 -10.54 -1.61 -8.23
N ASN A 12 -10.02 -0.95 -9.28
CA ASN A 12 -9.65 -1.61 -10.52
C ASN A 12 -8.17 -1.99 -10.57
N ALA A 13 -7.38 -1.56 -9.60
CA ALA A 13 -5.95 -1.85 -9.57
C ALA A 13 -5.67 -3.28 -9.11
N ASP A 14 -4.68 -3.90 -9.75
CA ASP A 14 -4.18 -5.18 -9.29
C ASP A 14 -3.12 -4.98 -8.23
N VAL A 15 -2.97 -5.96 -7.33
CA VAL A 15 -1.89 -5.94 -6.35
C VAL A 15 -0.56 -6.12 -7.08
N THR A 16 0.36 -5.19 -6.88
CA THR A 16 1.69 -5.23 -7.50
C THR A 16 2.83 -5.24 -6.48
N VAL A 17 2.51 -5.07 -5.19
CA VAL A 17 3.49 -5.11 -4.11
C VAL A 17 2.94 -6.00 -3.00
N TRP A 18 3.77 -6.90 -2.48
CA TRP A 18 3.41 -7.81 -1.39
C TRP A 18 4.37 -7.59 -0.23
N VAL A 19 3.82 -7.40 0.97
CA VAL A 19 4.60 -7.27 2.20
C VAL A 19 4.54 -8.60 2.94
N GLY A 20 5.68 -9.22 3.12
CA GLY A 20 5.81 -10.52 3.77
C GLY A 20 6.56 -10.44 5.10
N LYS A 21 7.23 -11.52 5.45
CA LYS A 21 7.95 -11.69 6.70
C LYS A 21 9.02 -10.62 6.95
N ALA A 22 9.62 -10.08 5.88
CA ALA A 22 10.65 -9.05 5.98
C ALA A 22 10.08 -7.68 6.41
N GLY A 23 8.76 -7.53 6.40
CA GLY A 23 8.09 -6.31 6.84
C GLY A 23 8.02 -5.21 5.80
N VAL A 24 7.44 -4.08 6.20
CA VAL A 24 7.22 -2.95 5.28
C VAL A 24 8.52 -2.34 4.74
N GLU A 25 9.59 -2.43 5.51
CA GLU A 25 10.89 -1.90 5.09
C GLU A 25 11.38 -2.49 3.78
N SER A 26 11.04 -3.76 3.54
CA SER A 26 11.51 -4.48 2.34
C SER A 26 10.91 -3.95 1.05
N VAL A 27 9.79 -3.22 1.11
CA VAL A 27 9.07 -2.76 -0.07
C VAL A 27 9.06 -1.25 -0.24
N VAL A 28 9.74 -0.51 0.63
CA VAL A 28 9.75 0.96 0.59
C VAL A 28 10.23 1.47 -0.77
N ASP A 29 11.37 0.99 -1.22
CA ASP A 29 11.95 1.44 -2.50
C ASP A 29 11.08 1.02 -3.68
N GLU A 30 10.59 -0.21 -3.67
CA GLU A 30 9.73 -0.73 -4.74
C GLU A 30 8.43 0.06 -4.85
N LEU A 31 7.79 0.33 -3.72
CA LEU A 31 6.55 1.11 -3.71
C LEU A 31 6.79 2.52 -4.23
N GLY A 32 7.86 3.15 -3.77
CA GLY A 32 8.23 4.49 -4.25
C GLY A 32 8.47 4.53 -5.75
N ASP A 33 9.20 3.54 -6.27
CA ASP A 33 9.48 3.45 -7.70
C ASP A 33 8.18 3.26 -8.51
N GLN A 34 7.27 2.41 -8.04
CA GLN A 34 6.01 2.20 -8.74
C GLN A 34 5.12 3.44 -8.72
N LEU A 35 5.13 4.20 -7.62
CA LEU A 35 4.35 5.43 -7.52
C LEU A 35 4.85 6.53 -8.46
N ASP A 36 6.12 6.48 -8.86
CA ASP A 36 6.66 7.43 -9.83
C ASP A 36 6.05 7.26 -11.23
N THR A 37 5.54 6.07 -11.53
CA THR A 37 5.03 5.75 -12.86
C THR A 37 3.53 5.41 -12.89
N ARG A 38 2.90 5.26 -11.72
CA ARG A 38 1.49 4.88 -11.60
C ARG A 38 0.72 5.89 -10.78
N ASP A 39 -0.56 6.07 -11.11
CA ASP A 39 -1.44 6.94 -10.33
C ASP A 39 -1.75 6.37 -8.96
N VAL A 40 -1.92 5.05 -8.90
CA VAL A 40 -2.17 4.32 -7.65
C VAL A 40 -1.40 3.01 -7.65
N VAL A 41 -1.01 2.56 -6.46
CA VAL A 41 -0.36 1.26 -6.27
C VAL A 41 -1.08 0.53 -5.15
N LYS A 42 -1.44 -0.72 -5.39
CA LYS A 42 -2.12 -1.57 -4.40
C LYS A 42 -1.13 -2.54 -3.78
N VAL A 43 -1.10 -2.54 -2.46
CA VAL A 43 -0.17 -3.37 -1.67
C VAL A 43 -0.97 -4.37 -0.86
N LYS A 44 -0.53 -5.63 -0.86
CA LYS A 44 -1.14 -6.68 -0.04
C LYS A 44 -0.20 -7.01 1.12
N PHE A 45 -0.76 -7.01 2.33
CA PHE A 45 -0.01 -7.36 3.54
C PHE A 45 -0.29 -8.83 3.87
N LEU A 46 0.71 -9.67 3.64
CA LEU A 46 0.58 -11.09 3.91
C LEU A 46 0.51 -11.35 5.41
N ARG A 47 -0.06 -12.47 5.80
CA ARG A 47 -0.22 -12.82 7.21
C ARG A 47 1.11 -12.76 7.97
N SER A 48 2.20 -13.17 7.36
CA SER A 48 3.52 -13.17 7.97
C SER A 48 4.06 -11.77 8.28
N SER A 49 3.56 -10.73 7.61
CA SER A 49 3.97 -9.36 7.87
C SER A 49 3.23 -8.73 9.06
N ARG A 50 2.07 -9.30 9.42
CA ARG A 50 1.17 -8.67 10.38
C ARG A 50 1.47 -8.99 11.83
N GLY A 51 2.26 -10.00 12.13
CA GLY A 51 2.82 -10.33 13.44
C GLY A 51 2.17 -9.75 14.70
N GLY A 52 0.84 -9.70 14.79
CA GLY A 52 0.11 -9.05 15.89
C GLY A 52 -0.25 -7.59 15.64
N THR A 53 0.10 -7.03 14.49
CA THR A 53 -0.19 -5.65 14.10
C THR A 53 -1.31 -5.62 13.06
N ASP A 54 -2.16 -4.61 13.13
CA ASP A 54 -3.25 -4.44 12.16
C ASP A 54 -2.74 -3.99 10.79
N THR A 55 -3.47 -4.37 9.74
CA THR A 55 -3.17 -3.91 8.39
C THR A 55 -3.16 -2.38 8.31
N GLU A 56 -4.09 -1.72 8.99
CA GLU A 56 -4.18 -0.26 8.97
C GLU A 56 -2.93 0.39 9.55
N GLU A 57 -2.39 -0.16 10.64
CA GLU A 57 -1.16 0.37 11.24
C GLU A 57 0.04 0.17 10.32
N LEU A 58 0.15 -1.01 9.71
CA LEU A 58 1.22 -1.29 8.76
C LEU A 58 1.11 -0.40 7.53
N ALA A 59 -0.11 -0.19 7.04
CA ALA A 59 -0.35 0.66 5.88
C ALA A 59 0.06 2.11 6.15
N ALA A 60 -0.28 2.64 7.32
CA ALA A 60 0.09 3.99 7.72
C ALA A 60 1.61 4.14 7.89
N ASP A 61 2.26 3.14 8.48
CA ASP A 61 3.70 3.12 8.65
C ASP A 61 4.40 3.14 7.29
N LEU A 62 3.92 2.32 6.35
CA LEU A 62 4.50 2.28 5.00
C LEU A 62 4.30 3.61 4.28
N ALA A 63 3.14 4.24 4.41
CA ALA A 63 2.88 5.55 3.82
C ALA A 63 3.88 6.59 4.31
N ASP A 64 4.14 6.61 5.61
CA ASP A 64 5.10 7.54 6.22
C ASP A 64 6.52 7.29 5.69
N ARG A 65 6.92 6.04 5.59
CA ARG A 65 8.28 5.68 5.15
C ARG A 65 8.54 6.04 3.70
N VAL A 66 7.52 5.89 2.86
CA VAL A 66 7.62 6.18 1.42
C VAL A 66 7.37 7.66 1.12
N GLY A 67 6.66 8.36 2.00
CA GLY A 67 6.21 9.72 1.74
C GLY A 67 5.02 9.76 0.80
N ALA A 68 4.20 8.70 0.82
CA ALA A 68 3.02 8.58 -0.02
C ALA A 68 1.75 8.85 0.78
N SER A 69 0.64 9.04 0.07
CA SER A 69 -0.67 9.20 0.68
C SER A 69 -1.42 7.88 0.64
N LEU A 70 -2.02 7.51 1.76
CA LEU A 70 -2.84 6.32 1.85
C LEU A 70 -4.26 6.67 1.39
N VAL A 71 -4.72 5.99 0.34
CA VAL A 71 -6.06 6.22 -0.22
C VAL A 71 -7.11 5.48 0.60
N GLU A 72 -6.92 4.18 0.77
CA GLU A 72 -7.83 3.35 1.57
C GLU A 72 -7.17 2.03 1.96
N THR A 73 -7.73 1.39 2.97
CA THR A 73 -7.39 0.01 3.31
C THR A 73 -8.65 -0.84 3.19
N ARG A 74 -8.49 -2.07 2.74
CA ARG A 74 -9.60 -3.00 2.63
C ARG A 74 -9.08 -4.41 2.90
N GLY A 75 -9.59 -5.05 3.96
CA GLY A 75 -9.08 -6.35 4.37
C GLY A 75 -7.58 -6.27 4.67
N ASN A 76 -6.80 -7.03 3.94
CA ASN A 76 -5.34 -7.05 4.09
C ASN A 76 -4.62 -6.30 2.98
N THR A 77 -5.31 -5.37 2.30
CA THR A 77 -4.72 -4.57 1.22
C THR A 77 -4.80 -3.08 1.55
N ALA A 78 -3.89 -2.31 0.95
CA ALA A 78 -3.88 -0.85 1.05
C ALA A 78 -3.56 -0.27 -0.32
N VAL A 79 -4.07 0.94 -0.59
CA VAL A 79 -3.83 1.62 -1.85
C VAL A 79 -3.18 2.96 -1.57
N TYR A 80 -2.16 3.28 -2.35
CA TYR A 80 -1.34 4.48 -2.20
C TYR A 80 -1.33 5.32 -3.48
N HIS A 81 -1.10 6.60 -3.30
CA HIS A 81 -0.82 7.49 -4.42
C HIS A 81 0.21 8.55 -4.09
#